data_e4a7aef533791ba6ef6d4cb6983247aa
#
_entry.id   e4a7aef533791ba6ef6d4cb6983247aa
#
_cell.length_a   1.000
_cell.length_b   1.000
_cell.length_c   1.000
_cell.angle_alpha   90.00
_cell.angle_beta   90.00
_cell.angle_gamma   90.00
#
_symmetry.space_group_name_H-M   'P 1'
#
loop_
_entity.id
_entity.type
_entity.pdbx_description
1 polymer ?
#
loop_
_entity_poly.entity_id
_entity_poly.type
_entity_poly.pdbx_seq_one_letter_code
_entity_poly.pdbx_strand_id
1 'polypeptide(L)'
;KLYGEYLINAQGEDVVAGIRTPQKIETLQQVMPEVYEQFVNIAQTLENHYRDMQDMEYTIERGKLYMLQTRNGKRTAAAALKIAVDLVNEGMITTDEAILKVEPKQLDSLLHPQFDAVALKKAKEIAMGLAASPGAACGMVYFTAEEATAAAKTGKKVVLVRLETSPEDIEGMAHAQGILTARGGVSSHAALVARQMGKVCVCGADEIIVDYNNRTVSVGDVTVSEGDYLSIDGTSGLVYAGKVETSPSEIIQVLISKTMKPEDSRTYQNFAKLMQWCDDCTKMKVRTNADSPKQTETAIAFGATGIGLCRTEHMFFEGDRIDFVREMILST
;
A
#
# COMPACT_ATOMS: atom_id res chain seq x y z
N LYS A 1 4.97 11.24 22.09
CA LYS A 1 6.06 12.12 21.60
C LYS A 1 5.46 13.16 20.66
N LEU A 2 5.67 14.47 20.96
CA LEU A 2 5.23 15.55 20.09
C LEU A 2 6.03 15.53 18.78
N TYR A 3 5.33 15.77 17.68
CA TYR A 3 5.88 16.01 16.36
C TYR A 3 5.12 17.19 15.76
N GLY A 4 5.81 18.20 15.28
CA GLY A 4 5.16 19.36 14.68
C GLY A 4 6.15 20.42 14.24
N GLU A 5 5.61 21.46 13.66
CA GLU A 5 6.36 22.59 13.09
C GLU A 5 5.67 23.90 13.44
N TYR A 6 6.43 24.97 13.47
CA TYR A 6 5.92 26.33 13.67
C TYR A 6 6.69 27.35 12.86
N LEU A 7 6.06 28.48 12.57
CA LEU A 7 6.67 29.64 11.93
C LEU A 7 6.46 30.90 12.79
N ILE A 8 7.49 31.74 12.90
CA ILE A 8 7.41 33.04 13.59
C ILE A 8 6.94 34.10 12.58
N ASN A 9 6.01 34.96 13.01
CA ASN A 9 5.44 36.05 12.20
C ASN A 9 4.93 35.56 10.83
N ALA A 10 4.09 34.55 10.86
CA ALA A 10 3.51 33.92 9.68
C ALA A 10 2.01 33.76 9.81
N GLN A 11 1.32 33.66 8.68
CA GLN A 11 -0.06 33.22 8.62
C GLN A 11 -0.10 31.71 8.37
N GLY A 12 -1.22 31.05 8.71
CA GLY A 12 -1.36 29.59 8.52
C GLY A 12 -1.11 29.14 7.08
N GLU A 13 -1.45 29.97 6.11
CA GLU A 13 -1.20 29.74 4.69
C GLU A 13 0.29 29.63 4.34
N ASP A 14 1.17 30.37 5.03
CA ASP A 14 2.62 30.34 4.80
C ASP A 14 3.22 28.97 5.13
N VAL A 15 2.66 28.26 6.12
CA VAL A 15 3.09 26.90 6.49
C VAL A 15 2.70 25.90 5.42
N VAL A 16 1.46 25.98 4.93
CA VAL A 16 0.88 25.06 3.95
C VAL A 16 1.45 25.29 2.56
N ALA A 17 1.66 26.55 2.18
CA ALA A 17 2.19 26.90 0.86
C ALA A 17 3.70 26.62 0.69
N GLY A 18 4.41 26.28 1.77
CA GLY A 18 5.84 25.96 1.72
C GLY A 18 6.76 27.13 1.33
N ILE A 19 6.27 28.39 1.44
CA ILE A 19 7.01 29.59 1.06
C ILE A 19 8.18 29.86 2.02
N ARG A 20 8.04 29.42 3.27
CA ARG A 20 9.04 29.59 4.32
C ARG A 20 9.32 28.24 4.99
N THR A 21 10.58 28.00 5.37
CA THR A 21 10.96 26.77 6.07
C THR A 21 10.53 26.83 7.53
N PRO A 22 9.64 25.94 7.99
CA PRO A 22 9.21 25.92 9.38
C PRO A 22 10.30 25.39 10.32
N GLN A 23 10.19 25.73 11.59
CA GLN A 23 11.04 25.21 12.66
C GLN A 23 10.34 24.04 13.36
N LYS A 24 11.12 23.10 13.85
CA LYS A 24 10.60 21.95 14.60
C LYS A 24 10.00 22.39 15.93
N ILE A 25 8.90 21.79 16.33
CA ILE A 25 8.19 22.14 17.58
C ILE A 25 9.08 22.02 18.82
N GLU A 26 10.05 21.10 18.82
CA GLU A 26 10.96 20.94 19.96
C GLU A 26 11.83 22.19 20.21
N THR A 27 12.11 22.97 19.16
CA THR A 27 12.89 24.21 19.30
C THR A 27 12.11 25.33 19.98
N LEU A 28 10.76 25.24 20.02
CA LEU A 28 9.90 26.18 20.73
C LEU A 28 10.21 26.20 22.23
N GLN A 29 10.67 25.07 22.78
CA GLN A 29 11.12 24.99 24.20
C GLN A 29 12.25 25.97 24.50
N GLN A 30 13.13 26.26 23.54
CA GLN A 30 14.23 27.19 23.75
C GLN A 30 13.82 28.66 23.55
N VAL A 31 12.86 28.89 22.63
CA VAL A 31 12.42 30.23 22.24
C VAL A 31 11.34 30.77 23.18
N MET A 32 10.37 29.90 23.55
CA MET A 32 9.21 30.23 24.38
C MET A 32 8.89 29.06 25.34
N PRO A 33 9.69 28.84 26.39
CA PRO A 33 9.56 27.65 27.24
C PRO A 33 8.18 27.52 27.92
N GLU A 34 7.62 28.62 28.42
CA GLU A 34 6.31 28.62 29.08
C GLU A 34 5.18 28.25 28.09
N VAL A 35 5.25 28.74 26.86
CA VAL A 35 4.29 28.41 25.81
C VAL A 35 4.42 26.94 25.38
N TYR A 36 5.65 26.45 25.28
CA TYR A 36 5.91 25.04 24.98
C TYR A 36 5.33 24.13 26.05
N GLU A 37 5.51 24.46 27.34
CA GLU A 37 4.93 23.69 28.44
C GLU A 37 3.40 23.69 28.42
N GLN A 38 2.77 24.84 28.14
CA GLN A 38 1.32 24.93 27.96
C GLN A 38 0.86 24.03 26.79
N PHE A 39 1.57 24.05 25.66
CA PHE A 39 1.26 23.21 24.51
C PHE A 39 1.36 21.72 24.84
N VAL A 40 2.43 21.29 25.53
CA VAL A 40 2.60 19.90 25.98
C VAL A 40 1.43 19.45 26.85
N ASN A 41 1.02 20.28 27.83
CA ASN A 41 -0.07 19.98 28.74
C ASN A 41 -1.42 19.88 28.00
N ILE A 42 -1.68 20.76 27.04
CA ILE A 42 -2.89 20.71 26.22
C ILE A 42 -2.87 19.47 25.31
N ALA A 43 -1.76 19.18 24.66
CA ALA A 43 -1.60 18.00 23.83
C ALA A 43 -1.89 16.71 24.61
N GLN A 44 -1.34 16.60 25.81
CA GLN A 44 -1.59 15.44 26.67
C GLN A 44 -3.04 15.37 27.15
N THR A 45 -3.67 16.51 27.45
CA THR A 45 -5.08 16.57 27.83
C THR A 45 -5.97 16.08 26.70
N LEU A 46 -5.70 16.52 25.46
CA LEU A 46 -6.46 16.11 24.27
C LEU A 46 -6.25 14.64 23.96
N GLU A 47 -5.00 14.16 23.99
CA GLU A 47 -4.67 12.75 23.76
C GLU A 47 -5.38 11.84 24.77
N ASN A 48 -5.36 12.19 26.05
CA ASN A 48 -6.05 11.45 27.11
C ASN A 48 -7.58 11.48 26.94
N HIS A 49 -8.13 12.62 26.53
CA HIS A 49 -9.58 12.79 26.35
C HIS A 49 -10.09 11.95 25.16
N TYR A 50 -9.42 12.04 24.02
CA TYR A 50 -9.81 11.30 22.79
C TYR A 50 -9.30 9.86 22.80
N ARG A 51 -8.38 9.52 23.67
CA ARG A 51 -7.70 8.22 23.74
C ARG A 51 -7.13 7.82 22.38
N ASP A 52 -6.56 8.83 21.67
CA ASP A 52 -5.97 8.70 20.34
C ASP A 52 -5.04 9.87 20.04
N MET A 53 -4.12 9.65 19.10
CA MET A 53 -3.24 10.69 18.58
C MET A 53 -4.06 11.80 17.92
N GLN A 54 -3.75 13.04 18.29
CA GLN A 54 -4.45 14.22 17.79
C GLN A 54 -3.55 15.06 16.87
N ASP A 55 -4.13 15.54 15.79
CA ASP A 55 -3.59 16.59 14.93
C ASP A 55 -4.12 17.94 15.41
N MET A 56 -3.22 18.87 15.71
CA MET A 56 -3.54 20.12 16.39
C MET A 56 -3.02 21.31 15.63
N GLU A 57 -3.87 22.32 15.48
CA GLU A 57 -3.51 23.63 14.94
C GLU A 57 -3.54 24.67 16.06
N TYR A 58 -2.53 25.53 16.12
CA TYR A 58 -2.40 26.54 17.16
C TYR A 58 -1.79 27.82 16.63
N THR A 59 -1.98 28.90 17.37
CA THR A 59 -1.29 30.17 17.17
C THR A 59 -0.78 30.73 18.50
N ILE A 60 0.24 31.57 18.42
CA ILE A 60 0.81 32.25 19.57
C ILE A 60 0.77 33.75 19.28
N GLU A 61 0.09 34.51 20.12
CA GLU A 61 0.05 35.95 20.04
C GLU A 61 0.48 36.56 21.38
N ARG A 62 1.48 37.44 21.34
CA ARG A 62 2.01 38.14 22.53
C ARG A 62 2.34 37.22 23.70
N GLY A 63 2.95 36.06 23.39
CA GLY A 63 3.37 35.07 24.38
C GLY A 63 2.21 34.19 24.92
N LYS A 64 1.00 34.30 24.39
CA LYS A 64 -0.14 33.50 24.77
C LYS A 64 -0.48 32.48 23.68
N LEU A 65 -0.63 31.22 24.08
CA LEU A 65 -1.04 30.11 23.21
C LEU A 65 -2.56 30.09 23.01
N TYR A 66 -2.97 29.91 21.76
CA TYR A 66 -4.38 29.70 21.38
C TYR A 66 -4.48 28.44 20.52
N MET A 67 -5.31 27.49 20.95
CA MET A 67 -5.66 26.33 20.14
C MET A 67 -6.74 26.73 19.13
N LEU A 68 -6.51 26.42 17.87
CA LEU A 68 -7.41 26.74 16.77
C LEU A 68 -8.27 25.55 16.38
N GLN A 69 -7.65 24.36 16.30
CA GLN A 69 -8.33 23.14 15.89
C GLN A 69 -7.64 21.92 16.49
N THR A 70 -8.43 20.89 16.76
CA THR A 70 -7.96 19.52 17.00
C THR A 70 -8.81 18.55 16.20
N ARG A 71 -8.18 17.49 15.69
CA ARG A 71 -8.85 16.42 14.93
C ARG A 71 -8.07 15.11 15.07
N ASN A 72 -8.75 14.00 14.78
CA ASN A 72 -8.03 12.73 14.64
C ASN A 72 -7.06 12.82 13.47
N GLY A 73 -5.80 12.55 13.73
CA GLY A 73 -4.75 12.65 12.71
C GLY A 73 -4.95 11.64 11.58
N LYS A 74 -4.86 12.11 10.33
CA LYS A 74 -4.74 11.22 9.18
C LYS A 74 -3.43 10.44 9.29
N ARG A 75 -3.47 9.15 9.00
CA ARG A 75 -2.32 8.28 9.21
C ARG A 75 -2.19 7.24 8.09
N THR A 76 -0.94 6.91 7.73
CA THR A 76 -0.65 5.78 6.86
C THR A 76 -0.98 4.47 7.58
N ALA A 77 -1.09 3.37 6.84
CA ALA A 77 -1.34 2.05 7.42
C ALA A 77 -0.30 1.65 8.48
N ALA A 78 0.98 1.88 8.21
CA ALA A 78 2.06 1.61 9.17
C ALA A 78 1.95 2.50 10.43
N ALA A 79 1.56 3.77 10.28
CA ALA A 79 1.34 4.67 11.40
C ALA A 79 0.11 4.25 12.23
N ALA A 80 -1.00 3.86 11.58
CA ALA A 80 -2.20 3.39 12.27
C ALA A 80 -1.88 2.16 13.15
N LEU A 81 -1.18 1.20 12.58
CA LEU A 81 -0.74 -0.01 13.28
C LEU A 81 0.17 0.32 14.48
N LYS A 82 1.19 1.16 14.25
CA LYS A 82 2.13 1.58 15.31
C LYS A 82 1.41 2.31 16.43
N ILE A 83 0.53 3.27 16.12
CA ILE A 83 -0.20 4.07 17.11
C ILE A 83 -1.11 3.16 17.96
N ALA A 84 -1.85 2.23 17.34
CA ALA A 84 -2.70 1.31 18.05
C ALA A 84 -1.88 0.48 19.07
N VAL A 85 -0.72 -0.03 18.67
CA VAL A 85 0.18 -0.79 19.56
C VAL A 85 0.76 0.09 20.67
N ASP A 86 1.19 1.31 20.35
CA ASP A 86 1.77 2.24 21.33
C ASP A 86 0.71 2.62 22.38
N LEU A 87 -0.53 2.94 22.00
CA LEU A 87 -1.61 3.30 22.91
C LEU A 87 -1.95 2.17 23.90
N VAL A 88 -1.88 0.91 23.48
CA VAL A 88 -2.02 -0.24 24.40
C VAL A 88 -0.82 -0.34 25.35
N ASN A 89 0.40 -0.19 24.83
CA ASN A 89 1.61 -0.25 25.65
C ASN A 89 1.65 0.86 26.71
N GLU A 90 1.08 2.02 26.43
CA GLU A 90 0.93 3.16 27.33
C GLU A 90 -0.26 3.01 28.31
N GLY A 91 -1.07 1.94 28.15
CA GLY A 91 -2.24 1.69 28.99
C GLY A 91 -3.42 2.62 28.71
N MET A 92 -3.41 3.32 27.59
CA MET A 92 -4.44 4.29 27.23
C MET A 92 -5.71 3.61 26.67
N ILE A 93 -5.54 2.51 25.95
CA ILE A 93 -6.64 1.71 25.38
C ILE A 93 -6.43 0.22 25.65
N THR A 94 -7.51 -0.54 25.51
CA THR A 94 -7.46 -2.01 25.57
C THR A 94 -7.02 -2.61 24.24
N THR A 95 -6.68 -3.90 24.22
CA THR A 95 -6.37 -4.65 23.00
C THR A 95 -7.54 -4.69 22.02
N ASP A 96 -8.77 -4.85 22.52
CA ASP A 96 -9.99 -4.86 21.71
C ASP A 96 -10.22 -3.50 21.04
N GLU A 97 -10.01 -2.41 21.79
CA GLU A 97 -10.10 -1.06 21.22
C GLU A 97 -9.01 -0.81 20.17
N ALA A 98 -7.81 -1.35 20.36
CA ALA A 98 -6.72 -1.23 19.39
C ALA A 98 -7.04 -1.95 18.08
N ILE A 99 -7.63 -3.15 18.14
CA ILE A 99 -8.09 -3.89 16.97
C ILE A 99 -9.09 -3.05 16.16
N LEU A 100 -10.05 -2.41 16.84
CA LEU A 100 -11.07 -1.58 16.20
C LEU A 100 -10.53 -0.26 15.60
N LYS A 101 -9.33 0.19 16.02
CA LYS A 101 -8.69 1.39 15.49
C LYS A 101 -7.95 1.16 14.16
N VAL A 102 -7.70 -0.07 13.78
CA VAL A 102 -6.98 -0.42 12.53
C VAL A 102 -7.96 -1.04 11.54
N GLU A 103 -8.16 -0.35 10.42
CA GLU A 103 -9.05 -0.86 9.38
C GLU A 103 -8.40 -2.05 8.65
N PRO A 104 -9.16 -3.13 8.33
CA PRO A 104 -8.63 -4.30 7.59
C PRO A 104 -7.94 -3.93 6.27
N LYS A 105 -8.44 -2.92 5.55
CA LYS A 105 -7.81 -2.42 4.31
C LYS A 105 -6.41 -1.84 4.53
N GLN A 106 -6.15 -1.27 5.71
CA GLN A 106 -4.81 -0.78 6.05
C GLN A 106 -3.84 -1.93 6.25
N LEU A 107 -4.28 -3.03 6.89
CA LEU A 107 -3.45 -4.24 7.02
C LEU A 107 -3.16 -4.86 5.66
N ASP A 108 -4.17 -4.96 4.79
CA ASP A 108 -4.01 -5.45 3.43
C ASP A 108 -2.96 -4.65 2.65
N SER A 109 -3.01 -3.32 2.74
CA SER A 109 -2.02 -2.46 2.07
C SER A 109 -0.58 -2.69 2.53
N LEU A 110 -0.36 -3.12 3.78
CA LEU A 110 0.98 -3.43 4.31
C LEU A 110 1.56 -4.74 3.75
N LEU A 111 0.74 -5.60 3.17
CA LEU A 111 1.19 -6.85 2.53
C LEU A 111 1.74 -6.65 1.12
N HIS A 112 1.57 -5.45 0.57
CA HIS A 112 1.98 -5.11 -0.79
C HIS A 112 3.19 -4.17 -0.80
N PRO A 113 3.96 -4.12 -1.92
CA PRO A 113 5.02 -3.14 -2.08
C PRO A 113 4.50 -1.71 -1.90
N GLN A 114 5.33 -0.84 -1.34
CA GLN A 114 5.02 0.57 -1.09
C GLN A 114 6.01 1.45 -1.83
N PHE A 115 5.62 2.65 -2.20
CA PHE A 115 6.56 3.66 -2.69
C PHE A 115 7.42 4.22 -1.55
N ASP A 116 8.67 4.54 -1.87
CA ASP A 116 9.48 5.35 -0.98
C ASP A 116 8.84 6.73 -0.78
N ALA A 117 8.64 7.14 0.47
CA ALA A 117 7.92 8.35 0.81
C ALA A 117 8.61 9.65 0.32
N VAL A 118 9.96 9.63 0.22
CA VAL A 118 10.72 10.78 -0.26
C VAL A 118 10.67 10.86 -1.78
N ALA A 119 10.76 9.71 -2.45
CA ALA A 119 10.65 9.61 -3.91
C ALA A 119 9.23 9.99 -4.37
N LEU A 120 8.20 9.56 -3.65
CA LEU A 120 6.80 9.84 -3.96
C LEU A 120 6.47 11.34 -3.90
N LYS A 121 7.02 12.08 -2.93
CA LYS A 121 6.82 13.55 -2.83
C LYS A 121 7.35 14.33 -4.03
N LYS A 122 8.29 13.76 -4.78
CA LYS A 122 8.89 14.38 -5.97
C LYS A 122 8.28 13.84 -7.27
N ALA A 123 7.43 12.83 -7.18
CA ALA A 123 6.84 12.19 -8.32
C ALA A 123 5.79 13.10 -8.98
N LYS A 124 5.76 13.10 -10.30
CA LYS A 124 4.75 13.85 -11.07
C LYS A 124 3.54 12.95 -11.29
N GLU A 125 2.46 13.23 -10.59
CA GLU A 125 1.15 12.64 -10.83
C GLU A 125 0.64 13.07 -12.21
N ILE A 126 0.14 12.13 -13.00
CA ILE A 126 -0.32 12.38 -14.37
C ILE A 126 -1.75 11.93 -14.62
N ALA A 127 -2.24 10.93 -13.92
CA ALA A 127 -3.60 10.41 -14.08
C ALA A 127 -4.08 9.72 -12.81
N MET A 128 -5.39 9.52 -12.73
CA MET A 128 -6.05 8.75 -11.69
C MET A 128 -7.01 7.74 -12.32
N GLY A 129 -6.98 6.51 -11.84
CA GLY A 129 -7.92 5.44 -12.18
C GLY A 129 -8.55 4.81 -10.95
N LEU A 130 -9.15 3.65 -11.13
CA LEU A 130 -9.73 2.87 -10.05
C LEU A 130 -8.66 1.99 -9.39
N ALA A 131 -8.61 2.02 -8.07
CA ALA A 131 -7.79 1.15 -7.24
C ALA A 131 -8.29 -0.30 -7.37
N ALA A 132 -7.71 -1.08 -8.29
CA ALA A 132 -8.20 -2.39 -8.66
C ALA A 132 -7.49 -3.54 -7.94
N SER A 133 -6.18 -3.42 -7.72
CA SER A 133 -5.39 -4.36 -6.92
C SER A 133 -4.26 -3.61 -6.22
N PRO A 134 -4.14 -3.70 -4.88
CA PRO A 134 -3.32 -2.79 -4.08
C PRO A 134 -1.82 -2.96 -4.29
N GLY A 135 -1.05 -1.95 -3.83
CA GLY A 135 0.40 -1.90 -3.85
C GLY A 135 0.98 -0.87 -4.82
N ALA A 136 2.29 -0.70 -4.75
CA ALA A 136 3.08 0.18 -5.61
C ALA A 136 3.84 -0.64 -6.66
N ALA A 137 3.76 -0.25 -7.91
CA ALA A 137 4.54 -0.85 -8.98
C ALA A 137 5.24 0.23 -9.80
N CYS A 138 6.49 -0.05 -10.17
CA CYS A 138 7.29 0.78 -11.05
C CYS A 138 7.98 -0.11 -12.07
N GLY A 139 7.93 0.27 -13.35
CA GLY A 139 8.55 -0.50 -14.42
C GLY A 139 8.56 0.26 -15.75
N MET A 140 9.23 -0.34 -16.71
CA MET A 140 9.22 0.14 -18.08
C MET A 140 7.87 -0.19 -18.74
N VAL A 141 7.33 0.76 -19.48
CA VAL A 141 6.05 0.62 -20.19
C VAL A 141 6.20 -0.32 -21.37
N TYR A 142 5.29 -1.28 -21.45
CA TYR A 142 5.10 -2.11 -22.65
C TYR A 142 3.60 -2.22 -22.97
N PHE A 143 3.27 -2.33 -24.25
CA PHE A 143 1.90 -2.27 -24.74
C PHE A 143 1.34 -3.62 -25.22
N THR A 144 2.19 -4.65 -25.34
CA THR A 144 1.77 -6.02 -25.68
C THR A 144 2.24 -7.03 -24.63
N ALA A 145 1.49 -8.11 -24.49
CA ALA A 145 1.82 -9.17 -23.54
C ALA A 145 3.14 -9.87 -23.89
N GLU A 146 3.41 -10.09 -25.18
CA GLU A 146 4.61 -10.76 -25.67
C GLU A 146 5.86 -9.94 -25.33
N GLU A 147 5.84 -8.64 -25.62
CA GLU A 147 6.98 -7.74 -25.37
C GLU A 147 7.22 -7.53 -23.88
N ALA A 148 6.14 -7.38 -23.10
CA ALA A 148 6.23 -7.32 -21.65
C ALA A 148 6.88 -8.58 -21.07
N THR A 149 6.46 -9.76 -21.54
CA THR A 149 7.05 -11.05 -21.15
C THR A 149 8.51 -11.17 -21.56
N ALA A 150 8.83 -10.82 -22.81
CA ALA A 150 10.21 -10.87 -23.32
C ALA A 150 11.13 -9.93 -22.52
N ALA A 151 10.70 -8.71 -22.25
CA ALA A 151 11.44 -7.75 -21.43
C ALA A 151 11.63 -8.24 -19.98
N ALA A 152 10.57 -8.77 -19.36
CA ALA A 152 10.64 -9.29 -18.00
C ALA A 152 11.59 -10.49 -17.87
N LYS A 153 11.62 -11.39 -18.87
CA LYS A 153 12.57 -12.52 -18.93
C LYS A 153 14.04 -12.06 -19.02
N THR A 154 14.31 -10.84 -19.47
CA THR A 154 15.67 -10.25 -19.41
C THR A 154 15.99 -9.57 -18.06
N GLY A 155 15.11 -9.66 -17.08
CA GLY A 155 15.28 -9.05 -15.75
C GLY A 155 14.79 -7.61 -15.64
N LYS A 156 14.13 -7.05 -16.66
CA LYS A 156 13.54 -5.72 -16.59
C LYS A 156 12.25 -5.74 -15.76
N LYS A 157 12.04 -4.71 -14.97
CA LYS A 157 10.75 -4.45 -14.34
C LYS A 157 9.82 -3.81 -15.38
N VAL A 158 8.62 -4.35 -15.53
CA VAL A 158 7.68 -4.00 -16.58
C VAL A 158 6.34 -3.54 -16.00
N VAL A 159 5.75 -2.51 -16.56
CA VAL A 159 4.33 -2.14 -16.39
C VAL A 159 3.63 -2.38 -17.73
N LEU A 160 2.64 -3.25 -17.72
CA LEU A 160 1.81 -3.53 -18.90
C LEU A 160 0.72 -2.47 -19.00
N VAL A 161 0.71 -1.71 -20.09
CA VAL A 161 -0.26 -0.64 -20.36
C VAL A 161 -1.17 -1.06 -21.51
N ARG A 162 -2.47 -1.11 -21.25
CA ARG A 162 -3.47 -1.52 -22.25
C ARG A 162 -4.65 -0.57 -22.27
N LEU A 163 -5.38 -0.53 -23.38
CA LEU A 163 -6.71 0.09 -23.39
C LEU A 163 -7.65 -0.69 -22.47
N GLU A 164 -7.66 -2.01 -22.65
CA GLU A 164 -8.31 -3.02 -21.80
C GLU A 164 -7.55 -4.34 -21.94
N THR A 165 -7.64 -5.27 -21.00
CA THR A 165 -6.97 -6.57 -21.10
C THR A 165 -7.95 -7.66 -21.55
N SER A 166 -7.40 -8.65 -22.24
CA SER A 166 -8.08 -9.86 -22.69
C SER A 166 -7.39 -11.12 -22.11
N PRO A 167 -7.99 -12.32 -22.24
CA PRO A 167 -7.34 -13.55 -21.83
C PRO A 167 -5.97 -13.82 -22.45
N GLU A 168 -5.72 -13.25 -23.62
CA GLU A 168 -4.43 -13.35 -24.32
C GLU A 168 -3.31 -12.58 -23.58
N ASP A 169 -3.66 -11.59 -22.75
CA ASP A 169 -2.71 -10.78 -21.99
C ASP A 169 -2.20 -11.46 -20.71
N ILE A 170 -2.73 -12.62 -20.31
CA ILE A 170 -2.46 -13.29 -19.02
C ILE A 170 -0.96 -13.52 -18.80
N GLU A 171 -0.21 -13.96 -19.81
CA GLU A 171 1.24 -14.20 -19.67
C GLU A 171 2.00 -12.88 -19.42
N GLY A 172 1.67 -11.82 -20.14
CA GLY A 172 2.24 -10.48 -19.91
C GLY A 172 1.91 -9.93 -18.54
N MET A 173 0.66 -10.10 -18.09
CA MET A 173 0.22 -9.68 -16.76
C MET A 173 0.96 -10.44 -15.66
N ALA A 174 1.21 -11.74 -15.82
CA ALA A 174 1.93 -12.55 -14.85
C ALA A 174 3.39 -12.10 -14.66
N HIS A 175 4.04 -11.66 -15.72
CA HIS A 175 5.43 -11.19 -15.68
C HIS A 175 5.58 -9.70 -15.32
N ALA A 176 4.53 -8.89 -15.49
CA ALA A 176 4.54 -7.48 -15.14
C ALA A 176 4.62 -7.25 -13.61
N GLN A 177 5.20 -6.11 -13.21
CA GLN A 177 5.12 -5.60 -11.83
C GLN A 177 3.74 -5.00 -11.56
N GLY A 178 3.16 -4.37 -12.56
CA GLY A 178 1.85 -3.75 -12.47
C GLY A 178 1.14 -3.66 -13.82
N ILE A 179 -0.17 -3.51 -13.77
CA ILE A 179 -1.07 -3.42 -14.91
C ILE A 179 -1.82 -2.09 -14.85
N LEU A 180 -1.81 -1.35 -15.94
CA LEU A 180 -2.55 -0.10 -16.10
C LEU A 180 -3.48 -0.23 -17.30
N THR A 181 -4.78 0.05 -17.11
CA THR A 181 -5.73 0.10 -18.22
C THR A 181 -6.47 1.43 -18.29
N ALA A 182 -6.66 1.93 -19.51
CA ALA A 182 -7.45 3.14 -19.77
C ALA A 182 -8.93 2.89 -19.49
N ARG A 183 -9.42 1.69 -19.73
CA ARG A 183 -10.81 1.28 -19.56
C ARG A 183 -10.96 0.13 -18.57
N GLY A 184 -12.18 -0.09 -18.13
CA GLY A 184 -12.54 -1.19 -17.23
C GLY A 184 -12.76 -0.74 -15.80
N GLY A 185 -13.57 -1.51 -15.08
CA GLY A 185 -13.90 -1.27 -13.67
C GLY A 185 -13.17 -2.25 -12.74
N VAL A 186 -13.46 -2.16 -11.44
CA VAL A 186 -12.90 -3.05 -10.42
C VAL A 186 -13.32 -4.54 -10.56
N SER A 187 -14.28 -4.82 -11.42
CA SER A 187 -14.72 -6.17 -11.82
C SER A 187 -14.26 -6.56 -13.23
N SER A 188 -13.44 -5.75 -13.91
CA SER A 188 -12.89 -6.04 -15.22
C SER A 188 -11.94 -7.24 -15.19
N HIS A 189 -11.67 -7.81 -16.36
CA HIS A 189 -10.71 -8.90 -16.52
C HIS A 189 -9.34 -8.53 -15.93
N ALA A 190 -8.83 -7.31 -16.21
CA ALA A 190 -7.57 -6.81 -15.65
C ALA A 190 -7.56 -6.85 -14.12
N ALA A 191 -8.62 -6.34 -13.49
CA ALA A 191 -8.74 -6.26 -12.03
C ALA A 191 -8.83 -7.65 -11.37
N LEU A 192 -9.61 -8.56 -11.95
CA LEU A 192 -9.80 -9.91 -11.40
C LEU A 192 -8.52 -10.74 -11.51
N VAL A 193 -7.90 -10.75 -12.68
CA VAL A 193 -6.66 -11.51 -12.93
C VAL A 193 -5.50 -10.92 -12.13
N ALA A 194 -5.36 -9.59 -12.07
CA ALA A 194 -4.32 -8.96 -11.26
C ALA A 194 -4.41 -9.34 -9.78
N ARG A 195 -5.62 -9.32 -9.19
CA ARG A 195 -5.83 -9.75 -7.80
C ARG A 195 -5.51 -11.23 -7.59
N GLN A 196 -5.92 -12.10 -8.52
CA GLN A 196 -5.61 -13.52 -8.46
C GLN A 196 -4.10 -13.79 -8.50
N MET A 197 -3.36 -12.99 -9.26
CA MET A 197 -1.90 -13.09 -9.40
C MET A 197 -1.13 -12.30 -8.33
N GLY A 198 -1.78 -11.53 -7.47
CA GLY A 198 -1.13 -10.64 -6.51
C GLY A 198 -0.35 -9.49 -7.18
N LYS A 199 -0.79 -9.03 -8.37
CA LYS A 199 -0.16 -7.95 -9.12
C LYS A 199 -0.86 -6.63 -8.85
N VAL A 200 -0.09 -5.55 -8.83
CA VAL A 200 -0.63 -4.19 -8.70
C VAL A 200 -1.44 -3.84 -9.94
N CYS A 201 -2.61 -3.23 -9.76
CA CYS A 201 -3.46 -2.87 -10.89
C CYS A 201 -4.22 -1.57 -10.66
N VAL A 202 -4.16 -0.70 -11.67
CA VAL A 202 -4.99 0.48 -11.82
C VAL A 202 -5.80 0.32 -13.10
N CYS A 203 -7.14 0.38 -12.98
CA CYS A 203 -8.06 0.24 -14.12
C CYS A 203 -8.83 1.53 -14.36
N GLY A 204 -9.32 1.73 -15.59
CA GLY A 204 -10.23 2.83 -15.89
C GLY A 204 -9.62 4.20 -15.66
N ALA A 205 -8.34 4.35 -15.95
CA ALA A 205 -7.68 5.64 -16.00
C ALA A 205 -8.02 6.32 -17.34
N ASP A 206 -9.22 6.85 -17.46
CA ASP A 206 -9.83 7.34 -18.70
C ASP A 206 -9.15 8.58 -19.29
N GLU A 207 -8.36 9.28 -18.48
CA GLU A 207 -7.52 10.39 -18.94
C GLU A 207 -6.33 9.94 -19.78
N ILE A 208 -5.91 8.67 -19.70
CA ILE A 208 -4.79 8.17 -20.47
C ILE A 208 -5.20 7.82 -21.91
N ILE A 209 -4.40 8.24 -22.84
CA ILE A 209 -4.55 7.90 -24.27
C ILE A 209 -3.45 6.92 -24.64
N VAL A 210 -3.83 5.68 -24.96
CA VAL A 210 -2.92 4.62 -25.40
C VAL A 210 -2.84 4.62 -26.93
N ASP A 211 -1.66 4.87 -27.47
CA ASP A 211 -1.38 4.81 -28.91
C ASP A 211 -0.46 3.63 -29.21
N TYR A 212 -1.04 2.56 -29.71
CA TYR A 212 -0.30 1.34 -30.08
C TYR A 212 0.60 1.52 -31.29
N ASN A 213 0.26 2.45 -32.23
CA ASN A 213 1.05 2.67 -33.43
C ASN A 213 2.36 3.42 -33.13
N ASN A 214 2.25 4.45 -32.29
CA ASN A 214 3.40 5.24 -31.85
C ASN A 214 4.06 4.68 -30.59
N ARG A 215 3.47 3.64 -29.98
CA ARG A 215 3.95 3.01 -28.74
C ARG A 215 4.13 4.03 -27.61
N THR A 216 3.07 4.77 -27.35
CA THR A 216 3.06 5.81 -26.33
C THR A 216 1.79 5.75 -25.49
N VAL A 217 1.90 6.22 -24.24
CA VAL A 217 0.77 6.59 -23.40
C VAL A 217 0.89 8.06 -23.07
N SER A 218 -0.17 8.83 -23.26
CA SER A 218 -0.16 10.27 -23.02
C SER A 218 -1.31 10.72 -22.13
N VAL A 219 -1.06 11.78 -21.34
CA VAL A 219 -2.04 12.49 -20.51
C VAL A 219 -1.72 13.98 -20.59
N GLY A 220 -2.62 14.77 -21.18
CA GLY A 220 -2.34 16.18 -21.47
C GLY A 220 -1.05 16.35 -22.24
N ASP A 221 -0.11 17.13 -21.69
CA ASP A 221 1.20 17.40 -22.31
C ASP A 221 2.28 16.36 -21.96
N VAL A 222 1.95 15.35 -21.16
CA VAL A 222 2.91 14.31 -20.76
C VAL A 222 2.78 13.10 -21.65
N THR A 223 3.87 12.69 -22.28
CA THR A 223 3.94 11.48 -23.09
C THR A 223 5.03 10.56 -22.53
N VAL A 224 4.69 9.29 -22.35
CA VAL A 224 5.60 8.22 -21.91
C VAL A 224 5.68 7.21 -23.05
N SER A 225 6.88 6.96 -23.52
CA SER A 225 7.13 6.03 -24.63
C SER A 225 7.40 4.62 -24.11
N GLU A 226 7.28 3.64 -24.99
CA GLU A 226 7.69 2.29 -24.67
C GLU A 226 9.14 2.23 -24.20
N GLY A 227 9.39 1.51 -23.10
CA GLY A 227 10.70 1.43 -22.47
C GLY A 227 10.99 2.54 -21.45
N ASP A 228 10.22 3.63 -21.45
CA ASP A 228 10.27 4.63 -20.38
C ASP A 228 9.62 4.10 -19.09
N TYR A 229 9.99 4.69 -17.96
CA TYR A 229 9.43 4.30 -16.66
C TYR A 229 8.08 4.94 -16.39
N LEU A 230 7.18 4.13 -15.86
CA LEU A 230 5.90 4.55 -15.28
C LEU A 230 5.74 3.90 -13.91
N SER A 231 5.09 4.61 -13.00
CA SER A 231 4.80 4.11 -11.66
C SER A 231 3.31 4.20 -11.38
N ILE A 232 2.73 3.16 -10.77
CA ILE A 232 1.30 3.10 -10.45
C ILE A 232 1.08 2.69 -9.01
N ASP A 233 0.10 3.33 -8.37
CA ASP A 233 -0.37 3.00 -7.02
C ASP A 233 -1.74 2.33 -7.10
N GLY A 234 -1.76 1.02 -7.01
CA GLY A 234 -3.00 0.24 -7.01
C GLY A 234 -3.86 0.41 -5.76
N THR A 235 -3.33 1.05 -4.71
CA THR A 235 -4.07 1.33 -3.47
C THR A 235 -4.88 2.63 -3.58
N SER A 236 -4.32 3.66 -4.20
CA SER A 236 -4.97 4.96 -4.41
C SER A 236 -5.56 5.13 -5.80
N GLY A 237 -5.09 4.39 -6.80
CA GLY A 237 -5.44 4.55 -8.21
C GLY A 237 -4.57 5.57 -8.96
N LEU A 238 -3.56 6.12 -8.31
CA LEU A 238 -2.73 7.18 -8.90
C LEU A 238 -1.67 6.62 -9.87
N VAL A 239 -1.39 7.40 -10.91
CA VAL A 239 -0.40 7.10 -11.95
C VAL A 239 0.62 8.22 -11.98
N TYR A 240 1.90 7.86 -11.95
CA TYR A 240 3.02 8.81 -11.93
C TYR A 240 3.94 8.61 -13.14
N ALA A 241 4.33 9.72 -13.75
CA ALA A 241 5.36 9.69 -14.80
C ALA A 241 6.74 9.41 -14.19
N GLY A 242 7.50 8.55 -14.85
CA GLY A 242 8.88 8.24 -14.45
C GLY A 242 9.00 7.18 -13.36
N LYS A 243 10.21 7.05 -12.87
CA LYS A 243 10.62 6.02 -11.91
C LYS A 243 10.42 6.51 -10.48
N VAL A 244 9.51 5.89 -9.74
CA VAL A 244 9.37 6.04 -8.28
C VAL A 244 9.86 4.76 -7.62
N GLU A 245 10.84 4.87 -6.74
CA GLU A 245 11.41 3.70 -6.05
C GLU A 245 10.35 3.02 -5.16
N THR A 246 10.35 1.69 -5.19
CA THR A 246 9.43 0.86 -4.40
C THR A 246 10.21 0.01 -3.41
N SER A 247 9.65 -0.15 -2.22
CA SER A 247 10.13 -1.08 -1.19
C SER A 247 9.18 -2.27 -1.09
N PRO A 248 9.67 -3.51 -1.08
CA PRO A 248 8.82 -4.68 -0.87
C PRO A 248 8.24 -4.67 0.56
N SER A 249 7.09 -5.31 0.73
CA SER A 249 6.47 -5.44 2.06
C SER A 249 7.40 -6.10 3.07
N GLU A 250 7.65 -5.45 4.20
CA GLU A 250 8.44 -6.02 5.29
C GLU A 250 7.78 -7.28 5.86
N ILE A 251 6.45 -7.31 5.94
CA ILE A 251 5.68 -8.45 6.43
C ILE A 251 5.89 -9.66 5.51
N ILE A 252 5.80 -9.47 4.20
CA ILE A 252 6.06 -10.53 3.22
C ILE A 252 7.52 -10.98 3.27
N GLN A 253 8.47 -10.06 3.43
CA GLN A 253 9.88 -10.39 3.56
C GLN A 253 10.16 -11.28 4.79
N VAL A 254 9.46 -11.06 5.91
CA VAL A 254 9.62 -11.85 7.12
C VAL A 254 8.86 -13.18 7.02
N LEU A 255 7.57 -13.16 6.65
CA LEU A 255 6.71 -14.34 6.70
C LEU A 255 6.93 -15.31 5.54
N ILE A 256 7.11 -14.79 4.33
CA ILE A 256 7.09 -15.60 3.10
C ILE A 256 8.47 -15.73 2.48
N SER A 257 9.10 -14.60 2.11
CA SER A 257 10.38 -14.61 1.39
C SER A 257 11.57 -14.98 2.29
N LYS A 258 11.43 -14.86 3.61
CA LYS A 258 12.49 -15.10 4.60
C LYS A 258 13.77 -14.30 4.35
N THR A 259 13.63 -13.10 3.74
CA THR A 259 14.75 -12.19 3.41
C THR A 259 15.04 -11.17 4.49
N MET A 260 14.14 -11.04 5.48
CA MET A 260 14.28 -10.13 6.63
C MET A 260 13.97 -10.88 7.92
N LYS A 261 14.71 -10.59 8.99
CA LYS A 261 14.43 -11.17 10.30
C LYS A 261 13.32 -10.41 11.02
N PRO A 262 12.52 -11.08 11.88
CA PRO A 262 11.45 -10.43 12.65
C PRO A 262 11.92 -9.25 13.51
N GLU A 263 13.11 -9.33 14.08
CA GLU A 263 13.72 -8.29 14.93
C GLU A 263 14.13 -7.04 14.15
N ASP A 264 14.35 -7.15 12.84
CA ASP A 264 14.79 -6.06 11.99
C ASP A 264 13.61 -5.24 11.44
N SER A 265 12.37 -5.73 11.57
CA SER A 265 11.17 -5.06 11.08
C SER A 265 10.24 -4.63 12.21
N ARG A 266 10.17 -3.34 12.48
CA ARG A 266 9.20 -2.78 13.43
C ARG A 266 7.76 -2.89 12.94
N THR A 267 7.56 -2.77 11.64
CA THR A 267 6.25 -2.96 10.99
C THR A 267 5.73 -4.37 11.23
N TYR A 268 6.58 -5.37 11.02
CA TYR A 268 6.21 -6.77 11.27
C TYR A 268 5.93 -7.03 12.75
N GLN A 269 6.76 -6.53 13.67
CA GLN A 269 6.55 -6.72 15.10
C GLN A 269 5.20 -6.16 15.57
N ASN A 270 4.83 -4.97 15.10
CA ASN A 270 3.53 -4.38 15.41
C ASN A 270 2.39 -5.18 14.77
N PHE A 271 2.57 -5.62 13.53
CA PHE A 271 1.61 -6.50 12.84
C PHE A 271 1.39 -7.81 13.59
N ALA A 272 2.46 -8.50 13.95
CA ALA A 272 2.39 -9.76 14.69
C ALA A 272 1.68 -9.58 16.04
N LYS A 273 1.95 -8.46 16.72
CA LYS A 273 1.30 -8.14 18.01
C LYS A 273 -0.20 -7.90 17.84
N LEU A 274 -0.62 -7.15 16.83
CA LEU A 274 -2.04 -6.93 16.53
C LEU A 274 -2.72 -8.25 16.16
N MET A 275 -2.08 -9.07 15.31
CA MET A 275 -2.63 -10.38 14.92
C MET A 275 -2.78 -11.32 16.12
N GLN A 276 -1.83 -11.32 17.06
CA GLN A 276 -1.94 -12.07 18.30
C GLN A 276 -3.19 -11.65 19.10
N TRP A 277 -3.45 -10.35 19.24
CA TRP A 277 -4.66 -9.86 19.92
C TRP A 277 -5.94 -10.29 19.17
N CYS A 278 -5.92 -10.29 17.84
CA CYS A 278 -7.04 -10.81 17.05
C CYS A 278 -7.28 -12.30 17.34
N ASP A 279 -6.22 -13.09 17.40
CA ASP A 279 -6.32 -14.54 17.68
C ASP A 279 -6.86 -14.78 19.10
N ASP A 280 -6.44 -13.98 20.08
CA ASP A 280 -6.88 -14.10 21.48
C ASP A 280 -8.39 -13.83 21.66
N CYS A 281 -8.98 -12.94 20.84
CA CYS A 281 -10.41 -12.61 20.90
C CYS A 281 -11.27 -13.39 19.90
N THR A 282 -10.67 -14.06 18.91
CA THR A 282 -11.39 -14.76 17.85
C THR A 282 -12.01 -16.07 18.33
N LYS A 283 -13.32 -16.22 18.12
CA LYS A 283 -14.05 -17.46 18.47
C LYS A 283 -14.10 -18.46 17.32
N MET A 284 -14.10 -17.97 16.08
CA MET A 284 -14.14 -18.81 14.88
C MET A 284 -12.75 -19.04 14.32
N LYS A 285 -12.50 -20.24 13.85
CA LYS A 285 -11.23 -20.59 13.19
C LYS A 285 -11.22 -20.15 11.75
N VAL A 286 -10.14 -19.49 11.33
CA VAL A 286 -9.93 -19.07 9.94
C VAL A 286 -9.46 -20.26 9.11
N ARG A 287 -10.17 -20.55 8.03
CA ARG A 287 -9.81 -21.54 7.03
C ARG A 287 -9.62 -20.86 5.68
N THR A 288 -8.63 -21.29 4.93
CA THR A 288 -8.30 -20.74 3.62
C THR A 288 -8.52 -21.75 2.51
N ASN A 289 -8.71 -21.26 1.29
CA ASN A 289 -8.66 -22.10 0.09
C ASN A 289 -7.18 -22.29 -0.29
N ALA A 290 -6.76 -23.54 -0.50
CA ALA A 290 -5.42 -23.87 -0.94
C ALA A 290 -5.44 -25.13 -1.79
N ASP A 291 -4.91 -25.03 -3.01
CA ASP A 291 -4.90 -26.10 -4.01
C ASP A 291 -3.48 -26.67 -4.22
N SER A 292 -2.45 -26.07 -3.60
CA SER A 292 -1.06 -26.50 -3.68
C SER A 292 -0.34 -26.43 -2.32
N PRO A 293 0.76 -27.19 -2.14
CA PRO A 293 1.59 -27.12 -0.94
C PRO A 293 2.08 -25.69 -0.65
N LYS A 294 2.52 -24.96 -1.67
CA LYS A 294 3.01 -23.59 -1.53
C LYS A 294 1.94 -22.63 -1.02
N GLN A 295 0.70 -22.76 -1.50
CA GLN A 295 -0.43 -21.97 -0.99
C GLN A 295 -0.73 -22.31 0.46
N THR A 296 -0.64 -23.59 0.83
CA THR A 296 -0.83 -24.04 2.21
C THR A 296 0.23 -23.51 3.16
N GLU A 297 1.51 -23.53 2.76
CA GLU A 297 2.62 -22.94 3.54
C GLU A 297 2.40 -21.43 3.77
N THR A 298 2.00 -20.69 2.72
CA THR A 298 1.66 -19.29 2.82
C THR A 298 0.50 -19.05 3.79
N ALA A 299 -0.56 -19.85 3.69
CA ALA A 299 -1.72 -19.76 4.56
C ALA A 299 -1.37 -19.99 6.03
N ILE A 300 -0.56 -20.99 6.32
CA ILE A 300 -0.06 -21.29 7.67
C ILE A 300 0.76 -20.10 8.21
N ALA A 301 1.64 -19.54 7.37
CA ALA A 301 2.45 -18.38 7.76
C ALA A 301 1.60 -17.14 8.15
N PHE A 302 0.42 -17.01 7.58
CA PHE A 302 -0.57 -15.98 7.93
C PHE A 302 -1.57 -16.40 9.03
N GLY A 303 -1.38 -17.56 9.67
CA GLY A 303 -2.19 -17.99 10.81
C GLY A 303 -3.48 -18.74 10.47
N ALA A 304 -3.65 -19.22 9.21
CA ALA A 304 -4.78 -20.08 8.90
C ALA A 304 -4.68 -21.42 9.65
N THR A 305 -5.81 -21.86 10.24
CA THR A 305 -5.85 -23.05 11.08
C THR A 305 -6.33 -24.30 10.32
N GLY A 306 -6.59 -24.18 9.03
CA GLY A 306 -6.99 -25.30 8.19
C GLY A 306 -7.37 -24.87 6.76
N ILE A 307 -7.62 -25.86 5.91
CA ILE A 307 -8.08 -25.68 4.54
C ILE A 307 -9.61 -25.65 4.55
N GLY A 308 -10.19 -24.63 3.91
CA GLY A 308 -11.64 -24.51 3.69
C GLY A 308 -12.07 -25.24 2.43
N LEU A 309 -11.39 -24.98 1.32
CA LEU A 309 -11.65 -25.63 0.03
C LEU A 309 -10.30 -25.96 -0.63
N CYS A 310 -10.19 -27.17 -1.14
CA CYS A 310 -9.15 -27.62 -2.04
C CYS A 310 -9.79 -28.08 -3.34
N ARG A 311 -9.52 -27.39 -4.44
CA ARG A 311 -10.01 -27.77 -5.76
C ARG A 311 -9.06 -28.76 -6.38
N THR A 312 -9.36 -30.03 -6.23
CA THR A 312 -8.51 -31.14 -6.71
C THR A 312 -8.37 -31.14 -8.24
N GLU A 313 -9.37 -30.59 -8.96
CA GLU A 313 -9.28 -30.39 -10.41
C GLU A 313 -8.13 -29.48 -10.83
N HIS A 314 -7.73 -28.49 -10.01
CA HIS A 314 -6.58 -27.62 -10.30
C HIS A 314 -5.25 -28.41 -10.26
N MET A 315 -5.19 -29.48 -9.50
CA MET A 315 -3.98 -30.33 -9.42
C MET A 315 -3.73 -31.08 -10.74
N PHE A 316 -4.76 -31.29 -11.56
CA PHE A 316 -4.64 -31.97 -12.86
C PHE A 316 -3.93 -31.12 -13.91
N PHE A 317 -3.93 -29.81 -13.75
CA PHE A 317 -3.30 -28.88 -14.70
C PHE A 317 -1.82 -28.59 -14.38
N GLU A 318 -1.28 -29.13 -13.30
CA GLU A 318 0.11 -28.89 -12.90
C GLU A 318 1.07 -29.84 -13.60
N GLY A 319 2.03 -29.27 -14.37
CA GLY A 319 3.01 -30.04 -15.15
C GLY A 319 2.36 -30.93 -16.21
N ASP A 320 2.83 -32.15 -16.33
CA ASP A 320 2.38 -33.13 -17.34
C ASP A 320 1.12 -33.92 -16.93
N ARG A 321 0.54 -33.63 -15.76
CA ARG A 321 -0.59 -34.39 -15.24
C ARG A 321 -1.80 -34.32 -16.13
N ILE A 322 -2.01 -33.21 -16.83
CA ILE A 322 -3.14 -33.01 -17.74
C ILE A 322 -3.16 -34.07 -18.86
N ASP A 323 -2.00 -34.50 -19.34
CA ASP A 323 -1.92 -35.49 -20.42
C ASP A 323 -2.34 -36.87 -19.93
N PHE A 324 -1.95 -37.27 -18.72
CA PHE A 324 -2.44 -38.49 -18.09
C PHE A 324 -3.94 -38.45 -17.80
N VAL A 325 -4.49 -37.32 -17.42
CA VAL A 325 -5.93 -37.17 -17.20
C VAL A 325 -6.69 -37.27 -18.54
N ARG A 326 -6.17 -36.65 -19.60
CA ARG A 326 -6.73 -36.78 -20.95
C ARG A 326 -6.70 -38.24 -21.43
N GLU A 327 -5.58 -38.93 -21.26
CA GLU A 327 -5.45 -40.34 -21.60
C GLU A 327 -6.45 -41.19 -20.82
N MET A 328 -6.58 -40.98 -19.52
CA MET A 328 -7.55 -41.65 -18.68
C MET A 328 -8.98 -41.44 -19.14
N ILE A 329 -9.35 -40.20 -19.50
CA ILE A 329 -10.72 -39.87 -19.96
C ILE A 329 -11.01 -40.48 -21.34
N LEU A 330 -10.00 -40.53 -22.19
CA LEU A 330 -10.15 -41.01 -23.56
C LEU A 330 -9.92 -42.53 -23.71
N SER A 331 -9.43 -43.17 -22.65
CA SER A 331 -9.29 -44.65 -22.64
C SER A 331 -10.65 -45.31 -22.57
N THR A 332 -10.93 -46.20 -23.51
CA THR A 332 -12.17 -47.01 -23.60
C THR A 332 -12.00 -48.32 -22.83
#